data_a7b8eca606ecdb2b575a2bd3dd39a2c0
#
_entry.id   a7b8eca606ecdb2b575a2bd3dd39a2c0
#
_cell.length_a   1.000
_cell.length_b   1.000
_cell.length_c   1.000
_cell.angle_alpha   90.00
_cell.angle_beta   90.00
_cell.angle_gamma   90.00
#
_symmetry.space_group_name_H-M   'P 1'
#
loop_
_entity.id
_entity.type
_entity.pdbx_description
1 polymer ?
#
loop_
_entity_poly.entity_id
_entity_poly.type
_entity_poly.pdbx_seq_one_letter_code
_entity_poly.pdbx_strand_id
1 'polypeptide(L)'
;GYVNKENQNVDSGYYMAIEGKKAVESYTYTNPFFSLDHPMVRVGTPLHEPNVWPSEDKHPGFRSFCERYFWNLFDLSSQLLKGFSLALGKDESFFDSYFHKSDTLSSMRLIRYPLLKNYPPVRVAPDGTKLGFGDHLDVSLITVLFQTPVPNLQVEIDNEWYDVPTSDSDFLINCGTYMSYITNNYFHSPNHRVKHVNAERLSLPFFVSVGYDTVIHPFTPAGTEIINTKHDDNPPIVHGKFLEEGFDALVVKNGLT
;
A
#
# COMPACT_ATOMS: atom_id res chain seq x y z
N GLY A 1 5.42 4.44 6.21
CA GLY A 1 4.97 3.87 7.45
C GLY A 1 5.34 4.73 8.63
N TYR A 2 4.35 5.13 9.39
CA TYR A 2 4.57 5.87 10.64
C TYR A 2 5.32 4.95 11.60
N VAL A 3 6.61 5.15 11.77
CA VAL A 3 7.40 4.47 12.79
C VAL A 3 7.35 5.36 14.04
N ASN A 4 6.63 4.90 15.07
CA ASN A 4 6.68 5.56 16.38
C ASN A 4 8.14 5.54 16.88
N LYS A 5 8.73 6.72 17.08
CA LYS A 5 10.15 6.90 17.45
C LYS A 5 10.57 6.14 18.73
N GLU A 6 9.61 5.69 19.55
CA GLU A 6 9.88 5.00 20.82
C GLU A 6 10.16 3.48 20.67
N ASN A 7 9.91 2.89 19.50
CA ASN A 7 10.03 1.44 19.27
C ASN A 7 10.99 1.06 18.14
N GLN A 8 11.98 1.89 17.83
CA GLN A 8 13.00 1.59 16.82
C GLN A 8 14.02 0.56 17.32
N ASN A 9 13.61 -0.68 17.40
CA ASN A 9 14.55 -1.79 17.49
C ASN A 9 14.75 -2.39 16.09
N VAL A 10 15.73 -1.86 15.35
CA VAL A 10 16.02 -2.21 13.96
C VAL A 10 16.36 -3.71 13.80
N ASP A 11 16.88 -4.33 14.85
CA ASP A 11 17.25 -5.75 14.85
C ASP A 11 16.02 -6.67 15.00
N SER A 12 14.87 -6.16 15.38
CA SER A 12 13.67 -6.96 15.67
C SER A 12 12.53 -6.85 14.67
N GLY A 13 12.63 -5.96 13.68
CA GLY A 13 11.51 -5.68 12.76
C GLY A 13 10.32 -5.03 13.47
N TYR A 14 9.32 -4.62 12.68
CA TYR A 14 8.08 -4.09 13.23
C TYR A 14 7.14 -5.25 13.58
N TYR A 15 6.84 -5.41 14.87
CA TYR A 15 5.90 -6.43 15.32
C TYR A 15 4.53 -5.81 15.59
N MET A 16 3.48 -6.29 14.91
CA MET A 16 2.13 -6.08 15.39
C MET A 16 1.86 -7.09 16.49
N ALA A 17 1.97 -6.65 17.75
CA ALA A 17 1.55 -7.45 18.89
C ALA A 17 0.04 -7.26 19.09
N ILE A 18 -0.72 -8.34 19.04
CA ILE A 18 -2.10 -8.37 19.49
C ILE A 18 -2.10 -9.16 20.79
N GLU A 19 -2.50 -8.52 21.90
CA GLU A 19 -2.53 -9.10 23.24
C GLU A 19 -1.18 -9.72 23.68
N GLY A 20 -0.05 -9.07 23.36
CA GLY A 20 1.27 -9.54 23.73
C GLY A 20 1.80 -10.74 22.91
N LYS A 21 1.10 -11.15 21.86
CA LYS A 21 1.53 -12.25 20.97
C LYS A 21 1.92 -11.69 19.60
N LYS A 22 3.04 -12.18 19.05
CA LYS A 22 3.56 -11.79 17.74
C LYS A 22 2.78 -12.51 16.63
N ALA A 23 1.84 -11.81 15.98
CA ALA A 23 1.08 -12.36 14.85
C ALA A 23 1.82 -12.25 13.52
N VAL A 24 2.59 -11.19 13.37
CA VAL A 24 3.20 -10.78 12.12
C VAL A 24 4.54 -10.13 12.40
N GLU A 25 5.54 -10.48 11.63
CA GLU A 25 6.82 -9.78 11.59
C GLU A 25 6.82 -8.92 10.34
N SER A 26 7.17 -7.65 10.43
CA SER A 26 7.23 -6.80 9.24
C SER A 26 8.35 -5.78 9.32
N TYR A 27 8.94 -5.51 8.17
CA TYR A 27 9.90 -4.45 7.94
C TYR A 27 9.37 -3.57 6.82
N THR A 28 9.32 -2.26 7.05
CA THR A 28 8.85 -1.29 6.05
C THR A 28 9.96 -0.32 5.71
N TYR A 29 10.14 -0.08 4.41
CA TYR A 29 11.05 0.95 3.92
C TYR A 29 10.36 1.76 2.79
N THR A 30 10.81 2.98 2.66
CA THR A 30 10.26 3.97 1.74
C THR A 30 11.29 4.31 0.68
N ASN A 31 11.06 5.39 -0.05
CA ASN A 31 11.93 5.86 -1.12
C ASN A 31 13.41 5.88 -0.71
N PRO A 32 14.28 5.10 -1.37
CA PRO A 32 15.72 5.07 -1.05
C PRO A 32 16.44 6.41 -1.25
N PHE A 33 15.87 7.37 -1.98
CA PHE A 33 16.46 8.70 -2.15
C PHE A 33 16.29 9.60 -0.92
N PHE A 34 15.43 9.24 0.04
CA PHE A 34 15.29 10.00 1.28
C PHE A 34 16.51 9.80 2.18
N SER A 35 17.58 10.51 1.87
CA SER A 35 18.81 10.61 2.66
C SER A 35 18.81 11.89 3.48
N LEU A 36 19.79 12.05 4.38
CA LEU A 36 19.97 13.27 5.16
C LEU A 36 20.23 14.52 4.30
N ASP A 37 20.68 14.33 3.06
CA ASP A 37 20.93 15.41 2.09
C ASP A 37 19.70 15.76 1.24
N HIS A 38 18.65 14.93 1.29
CA HIS A 38 17.43 15.20 0.54
C HIS A 38 16.74 16.48 1.03
N PRO A 39 16.31 17.40 0.13
CA PRO A 39 15.75 18.69 0.53
C PRO A 39 14.59 18.59 1.52
N MET A 40 13.64 17.70 1.27
CA MET A 40 12.46 17.51 2.11
C MET A 40 12.81 16.90 3.49
N VAL A 41 13.84 16.04 3.56
CA VAL A 41 14.37 15.51 4.82
C VAL A 41 15.02 16.60 5.65
N ARG A 42 15.83 17.47 5.00
CA ARG A 42 16.54 18.57 5.67
C ARG A 42 15.61 19.60 6.30
N VAL A 43 14.46 19.86 5.70
CA VAL A 43 13.46 20.80 6.25
C VAL A 43 12.46 20.10 7.19
N GLY A 44 12.57 18.80 7.38
CA GLY A 44 11.72 18.04 8.29
C GLY A 44 10.30 17.82 7.77
N THR A 45 10.11 17.75 6.43
CA THR A 45 8.79 17.44 5.86
C THR A 45 8.34 16.05 6.32
N PRO A 46 7.10 15.92 6.82
CA PRO A 46 6.58 14.62 7.25
C PRO A 46 6.69 13.54 6.17
N LEU A 47 6.84 12.30 6.56
CA LEU A 47 6.94 11.11 5.68
C LEU A 47 8.22 11.05 4.82
N HIS A 48 9.20 11.93 5.07
CA HIS A 48 10.49 11.98 4.35
C HIS A 48 11.66 11.56 5.24
N GLU A 49 11.47 10.64 6.16
CA GLU A 49 12.54 10.14 6.99
C GLU A 49 13.44 9.16 6.20
N PRO A 50 14.77 9.22 6.41
CA PRO A 50 15.66 8.20 5.87
C PRO A 50 15.29 6.80 6.38
N ASN A 51 15.47 5.81 5.51
CA ASN A 51 15.29 4.42 5.90
C ASN A 51 16.31 4.01 6.98
N VAL A 52 15.85 3.25 7.97
CA VAL A 52 16.72 2.67 8.98
C VAL A 52 17.03 1.23 8.58
N TRP A 53 18.28 0.97 8.23
CA TRP A 53 18.72 -0.33 7.72
C TRP A 53 19.36 -1.18 8.82
N PRO A 54 19.17 -2.51 8.78
CA PRO A 54 19.98 -3.42 9.58
C PRO A 54 21.45 -3.26 9.31
N SER A 55 22.30 -3.59 10.30
CA SER A 55 23.75 -3.53 10.13
C SER A 55 24.22 -4.43 8.97
N GLU A 56 25.08 -3.88 8.10
CA GLU A 56 25.63 -4.61 6.96
C GLU A 56 26.47 -5.82 7.40
N ASP A 57 27.14 -5.73 8.55
CA ASP A 57 27.92 -6.83 9.11
C ASP A 57 27.07 -8.04 9.49
N LYS A 58 25.83 -7.79 9.95
CA LYS A 58 24.88 -8.85 10.32
C LYS A 58 24.06 -9.34 9.11
N HIS A 59 23.77 -8.45 8.17
CA HIS A 59 22.91 -8.71 7.04
C HIS A 59 23.52 -8.16 5.75
N PRO A 60 24.65 -8.75 5.28
CA PRO A 60 25.37 -8.24 4.11
C PRO A 60 24.49 -8.29 2.86
N GLY A 61 24.47 -7.16 2.14
CA GLY A 61 23.71 -7.02 0.90
C GLY A 61 22.20 -6.82 1.06
N PHE A 62 21.65 -6.85 2.27
CA PHE A 62 20.20 -6.68 2.50
C PHE A 62 19.72 -5.30 1.99
N ARG A 63 20.40 -4.22 2.38
CA ARG A 63 20.07 -2.88 1.94
C ARG A 63 20.11 -2.75 0.42
N SER A 64 21.21 -3.14 -0.20
CA SER A 64 21.38 -3.01 -1.65
C SER A 64 20.37 -3.85 -2.44
N PHE A 65 19.97 -5.02 -1.91
CA PHE A 65 18.89 -5.81 -2.49
C PHE A 65 17.57 -5.09 -2.39
N CYS A 66 17.19 -4.56 -1.22
CA CYS A 66 15.93 -3.87 -1.00
C CYS A 66 15.80 -2.60 -1.86
N GLU A 67 16.85 -1.78 -1.93
CA GLU A 67 16.88 -0.57 -2.77
C GLU A 67 16.70 -0.92 -4.26
N ARG A 68 17.41 -1.94 -4.76
CA ARG A 68 17.25 -2.42 -6.14
C ARG A 68 15.84 -2.98 -6.40
N TYR A 69 15.30 -3.75 -5.46
CA TYR A 69 13.95 -4.31 -5.57
C TYR A 69 12.89 -3.21 -5.61
N PHE A 70 13.03 -2.17 -4.76
CA PHE A 70 12.17 -0.99 -4.78
C PHE A 70 12.14 -0.34 -6.16
N TRP A 71 13.31 -0.09 -6.77
CA TRP A 71 13.37 0.55 -8.07
C TRP A 71 12.85 -0.32 -9.20
N ASN A 72 13.05 -1.62 -9.15
CA ASN A 72 12.46 -2.54 -10.12
C ASN A 72 10.92 -2.50 -10.05
N LEU A 73 10.35 -2.48 -8.85
CA LEU A 73 8.90 -2.37 -8.67
C LEU A 73 8.38 -0.98 -9.03
N PHE A 74 9.15 0.07 -8.79
CA PHE A 74 8.81 1.42 -9.25
C PHE A 74 8.73 1.47 -10.78
N ASP A 75 9.72 0.94 -11.48
CA ASP A 75 9.77 0.92 -12.94
C ASP A 75 8.63 0.04 -13.52
N LEU A 76 8.33 -1.11 -12.91
CA LEU A 76 7.15 -1.92 -13.25
C LEU A 76 5.86 -1.13 -13.05
N SER A 77 5.72 -0.44 -11.92
CA SER A 77 4.54 0.37 -11.61
C SER A 77 4.35 1.51 -12.60
N SER A 78 5.44 2.14 -13.06
CA SER A 78 5.38 3.17 -14.11
C SER A 78 4.83 2.61 -15.42
N GLN A 79 5.20 1.37 -15.80
CA GLN A 79 4.63 0.73 -16.99
C GLN A 79 3.14 0.37 -16.80
N LEU A 80 2.76 -0.12 -15.62
CA LEU A 80 1.36 -0.40 -15.30
C LEU A 80 0.51 0.87 -15.35
N LEU A 81 1.01 1.98 -14.79
CA LEU A 81 0.31 3.27 -14.80
C LEU A 81 0.08 3.82 -16.21
N LYS A 82 0.98 3.56 -17.18
CA LYS A 82 0.73 3.85 -18.59
C LYS A 82 -0.47 3.07 -19.13
N GLY A 83 -0.57 1.78 -18.79
CA GLY A 83 -1.74 0.96 -19.14
C GLY A 83 -3.04 1.51 -18.53
N PHE A 84 -3.01 1.93 -17.25
CA PHE A 84 -4.15 2.59 -16.62
C PHE A 84 -4.51 3.92 -17.31
N SER A 85 -3.51 4.73 -17.70
CA SER A 85 -3.75 5.97 -18.45
C SER A 85 -4.52 5.71 -19.73
N LEU A 86 -4.08 4.75 -20.53
CA LEU A 86 -4.75 4.38 -21.78
C LEU A 86 -6.16 3.83 -21.55
N ALA A 87 -6.36 2.99 -20.52
CA ALA A 87 -7.68 2.48 -20.16
C ALA A 87 -8.65 3.60 -19.71
N LEU A 88 -8.12 4.71 -19.18
CA LEU A 88 -8.89 5.90 -18.81
C LEU A 88 -9.12 6.87 -19.98
N GLY A 89 -8.68 6.52 -21.20
CA GLY A 89 -8.75 7.40 -22.37
C GLY A 89 -7.83 8.61 -22.30
N LYS A 90 -6.76 8.53 -21.50
CA LYS A 90 -5.74 9.57 -21.33
C LYS A 90 -4.50 9.24 -22.16
N ASP A 91 -3.61 10.23 -22.29
CA ASP A 91 -2.25 10.01 -22.81
C ASP A 91 -1.49 9.03 -21.89
N GLU A 92 -0.62 8.20 -22.44
CA GLU A 92 0.16 7.22 -21.66
C GLU A 92 1.01 7.86 -20.57
N SER A 93 1.41 9.11 -20.74
CA SER A 93 2.19 9.92 -19.80
C SER A 93 1.36 10.58 -18.70
N PHE A 94 0.04 10.36 -18.65
CA PHE A 94 -0.86 11.06 -17.72
C PHE A 94 -0.40 10.99 -16.26
N PHE A 95 0.05 9.82 -15.80
CA PHE A 95 0.54 9.66 -14.44
C PHE A 95 2.01 10.09 -14.24
N ASP A 96 2.75 10.41 -15.28
CA ASP A 96 4.17 10.79 -15.17
C ASP A 96 4.33 12.08 -14.34
N SER A 97 3.33 13.00 -14.37
CA SER A 97 3.33 14.21 -13.56
C SER A 97 3.07 13.97 -12.06
N TYR A 98 2.58 12.79 -11.69
CA TYR A 98 2.26 12.43 -10.32
C TYR A 98 3.28 11.49 -9.68
N PHE A 99 4.08 10.78 -10.50
CA PHE A 99 4.87 9.65 -10.06
C PHE A 99 6.34 9.78 -10.45
N HIS A 100 7.14 10.38 -9.57
CA HIS A 100 8.56 10.65 -9.79
C HIS A 100 9.46 9.93 -8.79
N LYS A 101 10.64 9.47 -9.25
CA LYS A 101 11.63 8.79 -8.39
C LYS A 101 12.13 9.67 -7.26
N SER A 102 12.21 10.99 -7.48
CA SER A 102 12.80 11.92 -6.51
C SER A 102 11.99 12.10 -5.24
N ASP A 103 10.65 12.00 -5.33
CA ASP A 103 9.75 12.43 -4.26
C ASP A 103 8.59 11.48 -3.97
N THR A 104 8.49 10.35 -4.70
CA THR A 104 7.44 9.37 -4.44
C THR A 104 7.42 8.92 -2.98
N LEU A 105 6.24 8.92 -2.37
CA LEU A 105 5.99 8.34 -1.06
C LEU A 105 5.65 6.84 -1.12
N SER A 106 5.94 6.20 -2.26
CA SER A 106 5.79 4.74 -2.37
C SER A 106 6.56 4.03 -1.26
N SER A 107 5.99 2.94 -0.80
CA SER A 107 6.59 2.16 0.28
C SER A 107 6.53 0.67 0.00
N MET A 108 7.53 -0.03 0.48
CA MET A 108 7.63 -1.48 0.45
C MET A 108 7.48 -2.04 1.84
N ARG A 109 6.65 -3.06 1.99
CA ARG A 109 6.52 -3.77 3.25
C ARG A 109 6.84 -5.24 3.07
N LEU A 110 7.82 -5.71 3.82
CA LEU A 110 8.18 -7.13 3.90
C LEU A 110 7.43 -7.72 5.09
N ILE A 111 6.49 -8.62 4.84
CA ILE A 111 5.66 -9.22 5.89
C ILE A 111 5.92 -10.71 5.94
N ARG A 112 6.25 -11.20 7.13
CA ARG A 112 6.32 -12.62 7.43
C ARG A 112 5.24 -12.99 8.41
N TYR A 113 4.42 -13.96 8.03
CA TYR A 113 3.49 -14.65 8.92
C TYR A 113 4.18 -15.93 9.37
N PRO A 114 4.69 -16.00 10.59
CA PRO A 114 5.43 -17.17 11.06
C PRO A 114 4.48 -18.33 11.33
N LEU A 115 4.97 -19.57 11.14
CA LEU A 115 4.26 -20.76 11.57
C LEU A 115 4.31 -20.85 13.10
N LEU A 116 3.24 -20.48 13.75
CA LEU A 116 3.11 -20.55 15.20
C LEU A 116 2.11 -21.66 15.56
N LYS A 117 2.59 -22.71 16.22
CA LYS A 117 1.70 -23.76 16.75
C LYS A 117 0.69 -23.13 17.72
N ASN A 118 -0.59 -23.39 17.50
CA ASN A 118 -1.70 -22.92 18.36
C ASN A 118 -1.84 -21.39 18.41
N TYR A 119 -1.50 -20.67 17.34
CA TYR A 119 -1.69 -19.24 17.29
C TYR A 119 -3.18 -18.91 17.08
N PRO A 120 -3.80 -18.11 17.94
CA PRO A 120 -5.18 -17.70 17.74
C PRO A 120 -5.28 -16.73 16.54
N PRO A 121 -6.42 -16.71 15.84
CA PRO A 121 -6.67 -15.69 14.82
C PRO A 121 -6.64 -14.29 15.45
N VAL A 122 -6.28 -13.27 14.67
CA VAL A 122 -6.32 -11.86 15.09
C VAL A 122 -7.74 -11.49 15.49
N ARG A 123 -8.71 -11.89 14.68
CA ARG A 123 -10.15 -11.77 14.97
C ARG A 123 -10.93 -12.85 14.22
N VAL A 124 -12.20 -12.97 14.57
CA VAL A 124 -13.19 -13.74 13.83
C VAL A 124 -14.15 -12.73 13.19
N ALA A 125 -14.30 -12.80 11.87
CA ALA A 125 -15.24 -11.96 11.13
C ALA A 125 -16.70 -12.37 11.43
N PRO A 126 -17.70 -11.51 11.12
CA PRO A 126 -19.12 -11.83 11.34
C PRO A 126 -19.60 -13.12 10.64
N ASP A 127 -18.99 -13.47 9.50
CA ASP A 127 -19.26 -14.71 8.76
C ASP A 127 -18.58 -15.95 9.35
N GLY A 128 -17.90 -15.82 10.49
CA GLY A 128 -17.18 -16.91 11.16
C GLY A 128 -15.76 -17.14 10.64
N THR A 129 -15.31 -16.41 9.62
CA THR A 129 -13.95 -16.55 9.07
C THR A 129 -12.91 -16.09 10.08
N LYS A 130 -11.93 -16.95 10.37
CA LYS A 130 -10.78 -16.61 11.20
C LYS A 130 -9.80 -15.78 10.39
N LEU A 131 -9.42 -14.61 10.87
CA LEU A 131 -8.57 -13.66 10.17
C LEU A 131 -7.17 -13.56 10.79
N GLY A 132 -6.17 -13.50 9.93
CA GLY A 132 -4.80 -13.09 10.25
C GLY A 132 -4.61 -11.57 10.10
N PHE A 133 -5.37 -10.94 9.20
CA PHE A 133 -5.47 -9.50 9.05
C PHE A 133 -6.89 -9.10 8.64
N GLY A 134 -7.39 -8.00 9.23
CA GLY A 134 -8.76 -7.55 9.00
C GLY A 134 -9.01 -7.01 7.60
N ASP A 135 -10.27 -6.83 7.27
CA ASP A 135 -10.73 -6.18 6.05
C ASP A 135 -10.27 -4.71 6.01
N HIS A 136 -9.79 -4.30 4.85
CA HIS A 136 -9.26 -2.95 4.62
C HIS A 136 -9.15 -2.63 3.13
N LEU A 137 -8.94 -1.34 2.84
CA LEU A 137 -8.58 -0.81 1.53
C LEU A 137 -7.12 -0.36 1.56
N ASP A 138 -6.42 -0.48 0.45
CA ASP A 138 -5.06 0.05 0.33
C ASP A 138 -5.09 1.56 0.07
N VAL A 139 -4.28 2.31 0.81
CA VAL A 139 -4.08 3.75 0.59
C VAL A 139 -2.93 3.95 -0.39
N SER A 140 -3.20 3.76 -1.68
CA SER A 140 -2.23 3.82 -2.78
C SER A 140 -2.92 4.15 -4.10
N LEU A 141 -2.16 4.43 -5.18
CA LEU A 141 -2.69 4.38 -6.54
C LEU A 141 -3.02 2.94 -6.92
N ILE A 142 -2.00 2.10 -6.88
CA ILE A 142 -2.09 0.65 -7.05
C ILE A 142 -1.18 -0.01 -6.04
N THR A 143 -1.46 -1.26 -5.73
CA THR A 143 -0.56 -2.12 -4.97
C THR A 143 -0.04 -3.23 -5.87
N VAL A 144 1.28 -3.43 -5.86
CA VAL A 144 1.96 -4.53 -6.54
C VAL A 144 2.38 -5.52 -5.47
N LEU A 145 1.69 -6.65 -5.39
CA LEU A 145 1.86 -7.64 -4.33
C LEU A 145 2.52 -8.91 -4.85
N PHE A 146 3.69 -9.25 -4.30
CA PHE A 146 4.21 -10.62 -4.32
C PHE A 146 3.78 -11.35 -3.03
N GLN A 147 3.36 -12.60 -3.15
CA GLN A 147 3.07 -13.46 -2.00
C GLN A 147 3.48 -14.90 -2.27
N THR A 148 3.89 -15.62 -1.22
CA THR A 148 4.09 -17.07 -1.34
C THR A 148 2.76 -17.77 -1.62
N PRO A 149 2.76 -18.95 -2.30
CA PRO A 149 1.54 -19.60 -2.78
C PRO A 149 0.74 -20.28 -1.64
N VAL A 150 0.41 -19.50 -0.61
CA VAL A 150 -0.47 -19.91 0.49
C VAL A 150 -1.80 -19.18 0.34
N PRO A 151 -2.90 -19.86 -0.04
CA PRO A 151 -4.17 -19.24 -0.41
C PRO A 151 -4.92 -18.73 0.84
N ASN A 152 -4.73 -17.47 1.19
CA ASN A 152 -5.37 -16.88 2.35
C ASN A 152 -5.82 -15.42 2.15
N LEU A 153 -5.51 -14.81 1.02
CA LEU A 153 -6.05 -13.49 0.65
C LEU A 153 -7.46 -13.66 0.11
N GLN A 154 -8.38 -12.85 0.58
CA GLN A 154 -9.74 -12.73 0.06
C GLN A 154 -10.02 -11.31 -0.40
N VAL A 155 -10.82 -11.19 -1.44
CA VAL A 155 -11.35 -9.93 -1.96
C VAL A 155 -12.86 -9.95 -1.89
N GLU A 156 -13.46 -8.81 -1.59
CA GLU A 156 -14.92 -8.63 -1.57
C GLU A 156 -15.40 -8.12 -2.94
N ILE A 157 -16.35 -8.83 -3.53
CA ILE A 157 -17.03 -8.48 -4.77
C ILE A 157 -18.53 -8.67 -4.53
N ASP A 158 -19.33 -7.65 -4.76
CA ASP A 158 -20.80 -7.69 -4.59
C ASP A 158 -21.23 -8.20 -3.19
N ASN A 159 -20.52 -7.79 -2.14
CA ASN A 159 -20.69 -8.21 -0.75
C ASN A 159 -20.41 -9.70 -0.48
N GLU A 160 -19.74 -10.38 -1.37
CA GLU A 160 -19.29 -11.76 -1.20
C GLU A 160 -17.75 -11.83 -1.19
N TRP A 161 -17.20 -12.75 -0.37
CA TRP A 161 -15.75 -12.93 -0.23
C TRP A 161 -15.23 -14.05 -1.12
N TYR A 162 -14.29 -13.73 -1.99
CA TYR A 162 -13.66 -14.67 -2.90
C TYR A 162 -12.18 -14.88 -2.55
N ASP A 163 -11.72 -16.11 -2.62
CA ASP A 163 -10.31 -16.43 -2.47
C ASP A 163 -9.53 -15.98 -3.71
N VAL A 164 -8.46 -15.23 -3.48
CA VAL A 164 -7.55 -14.81 -4.54
C VAL A 164 -6.58 -15.95 -4.86
N PRO A 165 -6.49 -16.39 -6.11
CA PRO A 165 -5.50 -17.37 -6.53
C PRO A 165 -4.09 -16.91 -6.19
N THR A 166 -3.23 -17.83 -5.81
CA THR A 166 -1.83 -17.56 -5.49
C THR A 166 -0.89 -18.21 -6.49
N SER A 167 0.20 -17.53 -6.82
CA SER A 167 1.27 -18.01 -7.67
C SER A 167 2.61 -17.61 -7.03
N ASP A 168 3.66 -18.36 -7.31
CA ASP A 168 5.04 -18.04 -6.92
C ASP A 168 5.82 -17.27 -8.01
N SER A 169 5.21 -17.05 -9.16
CA SER A 169 5.80 -16.39 -10.33
C SER A 169 5.09 -15.10 -10.74
N ASP A 170 3.94 -14.77 -10.13
CA ASP A 170 3.13 -13.64 -10.55
C ASP A 170 3.02 -12.59 -9.46
N PHE A 171 2.80 -11.34 -9.88
CA PHE A 171 2.35 -10.27 -9.01
C PHE A 171 0.83 -10.14 -9.08
N LEU A 172 0.20 -9.94 -7.93
CA LEU A 172 -1.17 -9.47 -7.84
C LEU A 172 -1.18 -7.95 -7.88
N ILE A 173 -2.03 -7.38 -8.74
CA ILE A 173 -2.20 -5.93 -8.84
C ILE A 173 -3.63 -5.60 -8.40
N ASN A 174 -3.77 -4.65 -7.47
CA ASN A 174 -5.06 -4.07 -7.11
C ASN A 174 -5.02 -2.55 -7.11
N CYS A 175 -6.13 -1.92 -7.41
CA CYS A 175 -6.30 -0.48 -7.26
C CYS A 175 -6.40 -0.11 -5.79
N GLY A 176 -5.79 1.01 -5.42
CA GLY A 176 -5.94 1.61 -4.12
C GLY A 176 -6.96 2.75 -4.11
N THR A 177 -7.17 3.33 -2.94
CA THR A 177 -8.15 4.40 -2.71
C THR A 177 -7.87 5.66 -3.53
N TYR A 178 -6.59 5.97 -3.85
CA TYR A 178 -6.27 7.10 -4.72
C TYR A 178 -6.72 6.88 -6.15
N MET A 179 -6.52 5.68 -6.71
CA MET A 179 -7.01 5.36 -8.05
C MET A 179 -8.54 5.46 -8.09
N SER A 180 -9.21 4.95 -7.07
CA SER A 180 -10.65 5.06 -6.92
C SER A 180 -11.09 6.54 -6.85
N TYR A 181 -10.42 7.34 -6.03
CA TYR A 181 -10.74 8.76 -5.88
C TYR A 181 -10.50 9.57 -7.16
N ILE A 182 -9.33 9.40 -7.80
CA ILE A 182 -8.98 10.12 -9.03
C ILE A 182 -9.97 9.83 -10.16
N THR A 183 -10.45 8.60 -10.26
CA THR A 183 -11.31 8.14 -11.36
C THR A 183 -12.80 8.16 -11.03
N ASN A 184 -13.20 8.91 -9.97
CA ASN A 184 -14.57 8.94 -9.49
C ASN A 184 -15.16 7.53 -9.37
N ASN A 185 -14.37 6.63 -8.76
CA ASN A 185 -14.72 5.23 -8.52
C ASN A 185 -14.88 4.35 -9.78
N TYR A 186 -14.41 4.79 -10.95
CA TYR A 186 -14.37 3.97 -12.15
C TYR A 186 -13.48 2.73 -11.95
N PHE A 187 -12.30 2.92 -11.39
CA PHE A 187 -11.47 1.84 -10.86
C PHE A 187 -11.68 1.75 -9.34
N HIS A 188 -12.37 0.73 -8.90
CA HIS A 188 -12.63 0.51 -7.48
C HIS A 188 -11.38 0.04 -6.72
N SER A 189 -11.21 0.54 -5.51
CA SER A 189 -10.32 -0.09 -4.54
C SER A 189 -11.05 -1.27 -3.89
N PRO A 190 -10.62 -2.52 -4.11
CA PRO A 190 -11.32 -3.67 -3.57
C PRO A 190 -11.07 -3.81 -2.07
N ASN A 191 -12.13 -3.99 -1.29
CA ASN A 191 -11.99 -4.40 0.09
C ASN A 191 -11.39 -5.81 0.16
N HIS A 192 -10.37 -6.01 1.00
CA HIS A 192 -9.70 -7.29 1.07
C HIS A 192 -9.28 -7.63 2.50
N ARG A 193 -9.11 -8.92 2.77
CA ARG A 193 -8.75 -9.46 4.08
C ARG A 193 -7.84 -10.67 3.96
N VAL A 194 -7.11 -10.98 5.03
CA VAL A 194 -6.22 -12.13 5.07
C VAL A 194 -6.76 -13.17 6.06
N LYS A 195 -7.09 -14.36 5.57
CA LYS A 195 -7.51 -15.49 6.42
C LYS A 195 -6.34 -15.94 7.31
N HIS A 196 -6.69 -16.38 8.50
CA HIS A 196 -5.74 -17.08 9.36
C HIS A 196 -5.44 -18.47 8.78
N VAL A 197 -4.17 -18.77 8.58
CA VAL A 197 -3.70 -20.07 8.12
C VAL A 197 -2.58 -20.56 9.02
N ASN A 198 -2.52 -21.87 9.19
CA ASN A 198 -1.46 -22.52 9.95
C ASN A 198 -0.30 -22.90 9.00
N ALA A 199 0.29 -21.89 8.37
CA ALA A 199 1.41 -22.02 7.45
C ALA A 199 2.30 -20.79 7.52
N GLU A 200 3.59 -20.98 7.29
CA GLU A 200 4.49 -19.82 7.08
C GLU A 200 4.19 -19.17 5.73
N ARG A 201 4.11 -17.83 5.72
CA ARG A 201 3.80 -17.05 4.52
C ARG A 201 4.60 -15.77 4.49
N LEU A 202 5.04 -15.41 3.29
CA LEU A 202 5.58 -14.09 2.98
C LEU A 202 4.56 -13.30 2.15
N SER A 203 4.46 -12.02 2.42
CA SER A 203 3.62 -11.06 1.70
C SER A 203 4.41 -9.76 1.55
N LEU A 204 4.64 -9.35 0.32
CA LEU A 204 5.56 -8.27 -0.02
C LEU A 204 4.82 -7.21 -0.86
N PRO A 205 3.88 -6.44 -0.27
CA PRO A 205 3.18 -5.38 -0.98
C PRO A 205 4.09 -4.18 -1.21
N PHE A 206 4.08 -3.68 -2.43
CA PHE A 206 4.62 -2.39 -2.83
C PHE A 206 3.46 -1.43 -3.07
N PHE A 207 3.29 -0.47 -2.18
CA PHE A 207 2.25 0.54 -2.27
C PHE A 207 2.75 1.70 -3.12
N VAL A 208 2.16 1.86 -4.30
CA VAL A 208 2.52 2.90 -5.27
C VAL A 208 1.84 4.19 -4.87
N SER A 209 2.62 5.19 -4.52
CA SER A 209 2.15 6.49 -4.05
C SER A 209 2.81 7.63 -4.82
N VAL A 210 2.14 8.77 -4.85
CA VAL A 210 2.63 10.00 -5.49
C VAL A 210 3.54 10.80 -4.53
N GLY A 211 4.06 11.92 -4.99
CA GLY A 211 4.85 12.84 -4.15
C GLY A 211 4.00 13.57 -3.11
N TYR A 212 4.65 14.08 -2.06
CA TYR A 212 4.01 14.73 -0.92
C TYR A 212 3.15 15.95 -1.31
N ASP A 213 3.70 16.84 -2.14
CA ASP A 213 3.03 18.07 -2.58
C ASP A 213 2.13 17.86 -3.81
N THR A 214 1.97 16.61 -4.27
CA THR A 214 1.14 16.30 -5.43
C THR A 214 -0.31 16.62 -5.14
N VAL A 215 -0.91 17.43 -6.02
CA VAL A 215 -2.34 17.73 -6.00
C VAL A 215 -3.06 16.73 -6.88
N ILE A 216 -3.96 15.96 -6.29
CA ILE A 216 -4.77 14.95 -6.97
C ILE A 216 -6.09 15.60 -7.37
N HIS A 217 -6.35 15.67 -8.69
CA HIS A 217 -7.58 16.20 -9.28
C HIS A 217 -8.47 15.05 -9.76
N PRO A 218 -9.63 14.82 -9.13
CA PRO A 218 -10.57 13.83 -9.63
C PRO A 218 -11.09 14.17 -11.04
N PHE A 219 -11.38 13.14 -11.82
CA PHE A 219 -12.03 13.27 -13.13
C PHE A 219 -12.88 12.04 -13.43
N THR A 220 -13.87 12.22 -14.29
CA THR A 220 -14.68 11.10 -14.80
C THR A 220 -14.14 10.68 -16.15
N PRO A 221 -13.80 9.40 -16.35
CA PRO A 221 -13.36 8.90 -17.65
C PRO A 221 -14.44 9.09 -18.72
N ALA A 222 -14.03 9.47 -19.94
CA ALA A 222 -14.96 9.73 -21.04
C ALA A 222 -15.76 8.46 -21.42
N GLY A 223 -17.06 8.64 -21.66
CA GLY A 223 -17.95 7.54 -22.07
C GLY A 223 -18.45 6.65 -20.93
N THR A 224 -18.15 7.00 -19.69
CA THR A 224 -18.74 6.32 -18.53
C THR A 224 -19.99 7.04 -18.06
N GLU A 225 -21.08 6.31 -17.89
CA GLU A 225 -22.20 6.81 -17.09
C GLU A 225 -21.77 6.87 -15.64
N ILE A 226 -21.94 8.03 -15.02
CA ILE A 226 -21.63 8.21 -13.60
C ILE A 226 -22.67 7.42 -12.82
N ILE A 227 -22.28 6.25 -12.36
CA ILE A 227 -23.14 5.37 -11.56
C ILE A 227 -23.42 5.96 -10.17
N ASN A 228 -22.61 6.96 -9.76
CA ASN A 228 -22.75 7.54 -8.43
C ASN A 228 -22.47 9.05 -8.44
N THR A 229 -23.51 9.85 -8.52
CA THR A 229 -23.49 11.32 -8.55
C THR A 229 -22.86 11.98 -7.30
N LYS A 230 -22.51 11.21 -6.27
CA LYS A 230 -21.87 11.73 -5.05
C LYS A 230 -20.41 12.19 -5.25
N HIS A 231 -19.78 11.88 -6.38
CA HIS A 231 -18.35 12.11 -6.59
C HIS A 231 -18.02 13.17 -7.64
N ASP A 232 -19.01 13.75 -8.34
CA ASP A 232 -18.76 14.74 -9.38
C ASP A 232 -18.11 16.04 -8.88
N ASP A 233 -18.21 16.30 -7.57
CA ASP A 233 -17.69 17.48 -6.89
C ASP A 233 -16.57 17.14 -5.88
N ASN A 234 -15.91 16.00 -6.02
CA ASN A 234 -14.78 15.67 -5.14
C ASN A 234 -13.71 16.77 -5.25
N PRO A 235 -13.31 17.41 -4.12
CA PRO A 235 -12.31 18.45 -4.17
C PRO A 235 -10.92 17.86 -4.48
N PRO A 236 -10.02 18.63 -5.10
CA PRO A 236 -8.63 18.26 -5.18
C PRO A 236 -8.04 17.98 -3.79
N ILE A 237 -7.21 16.97 -3.66
CA ILE A 237 -6.50 16.64 -2.42
C ILE A 237 -5.00 16.83 -2.59
N VAL A 238 -4.34 17.37 -1.58
CA VAL A 238 -2.87 17.39 -1.47
C VAL A 238 -2.43 16.12 -0.78
N HIS A 239 -1.69 15.27 -1.46
CA HIS A 239 -1.37 13.92 -1.02
C HIS A 239 -0.76 13.82 0.37
N GLY A 240 0.28 14.62 0.66
CA GLY A 240 0.93 14.61 1.97
C GLY A 240 -0.02 14.97 3.10
N LYS A 241 -0.82 16.04 2.93
CA LYS A 241 -1.83 16.44 3.92
C LYS A 241 -2.89 15.38 4.14
N PHE A 242 -3.31 14.73 3.06
CA PHE A 242 -4.25 13.62 3.12
C PHE A 242 -3.72 12.46 3.98
N LEU A 243 -2.43 12.11 3.82
CA LEU A 243 -1.80 11.07 4.62
C LEU A 243 -1.63 11.48 6.09
N GLU A 244 -1.34 12.75 6.36
CA GLU A 244 -1.19 13.29 7.72
C GLU A 244 -2.52 13.34 8.47
N GLU A 245 -3.57 13.79 7.80
CA GLU A 245 -4.89 13.93 8.40
C GLU A 245 -5.63 12.59 8.54
N GLY A 246 -5.12 11.57 7.86
CA GLY A 246 -5.75 10.26 7.77
C GLY A 246 -6.93 10.23 6.82
N PHE A 247 -7.10 9.11 6.15
CA PHE A 247 -8.18 8.90 5.19
C PHE A 247 -9.56 9.06 5.84
N ASP A 248 -9.75 8.51 7.03
CA ASP A 248 -11.02 8.52 7.74
C ASP A 248 -11.51 9.94 8.07
N ALA A 249 -10.60 10.82 8.45
CA ALA A 249 -10.94 12.21 8.76
C ALA A 249 -11.39 13.00 7.52
N LEU A 250 -10.76 12.77 6.37
CA LEU A 250 -11.12 13.41 5.10
C LEU A 250 -12.42 12.87 4.52
N VAL A 251 -12.61 11.56 4.59
CA VAL A 251 -13.85 10.88 4.16
C VAL A 251 -15.02 11.39 4.97
N VAL A 252 -14.91 11.49 6.29
CA VAL A 252 -15.96 12.04 7.17
C VAL A 252 -16.19 13.53 6.89
N LYS A 253 -15.12 14.32 6.73
CA LYS A 253 -15.19 15.78 6.50
C LYS A 253 -15.86 16.14 5.17
N ASN A 254 -15.72 15.30 4.15
CA ASN A 254 -16.26 15.52 2.81
C ASN A 254 -17.54 14.72 2.51
N GLY A 255 -18.09 14.00 3.50
CA GLY A 255 -19.33 13.25 3.35
C GLY A 255 -19.25 12.10 2.35
N LEU A 256 -18.07 11.49 2.21
CA LEU A 256 -17.78 10.38 1.30
C LEU A 256 -18.14 8.99 1.87
N THR A 257 -18.87 8.95 2.99
CA THR A 257 -19.44 7.72 3.59
C THR A 257 -20.89 7.54 3.24
#